data_2b0af59dd1f085b71ec68e56e324b4bb
#
_entry.id   2b0af59dd1f085b71ec68e56e324b4bb
#
_cell.length_a   1.000
_cell.length_b   1.000
_cell.length_c   1.000
_cell.angle_alpha   90.00
_cell.angle_beta   90.00
_cell.angle_gamma   90.00
#
_symmetry.space_group_name_H-M   'P 1'
#
loop_
_entity.id
_entity.type
_entity.pdbx_description
1 polymer ?
#
loop_
_entity_poly.entity_id
_entity_poly.type
_entity_poly.pdbx_seq_one_letter_code
_entity_poly.pdbx_strand_id
1 'polypeptide(L)'
;FKAFVPNHFIITILATFFKLQKQFPNKSLVLIEKEDAIAKHQTGNNSGVIHSGLYYTPGSQKARNCVKGRHELVQFAKDYKVDHDVCGKVVVATKEKEIKFLDKIYNNGIENKTEGLEKIDPSQIKEIEPEVNGIAGIWVPCTGIIDYVGATNKMLEVALEINSHSKVCLSHNVTDINENENFKEIITSKGNFNVDYLIVCGGLQADRLAKNDGISLKEKVVGFRGDYYELEDHAKYKVRNLIYPVPDPAFPFLGVHFTRMVNGDVECGPNAVFSFKREGYNKTDFDLKDSIDALTYIGTWKLFFKNAKFGIDEYRRAFSKKLFLKTLQRLIPSLEMNDLRPARAGVRALLLGQDGDTRDDFRIEYTHNSIHVLNAPSPAATAALAIGDDIKKMAIERFGLN
;
A
#
# COMPACT_ATOMS: atom_id res chain seq x y z
N PHE A 1 24.88 16.35 1.40
CA PHE A 1 23.43 16.17 1.13
C PHE A 1 23.04 14.72 1.37
N LYS A 2 21.82 14.48 1.87
CA LYS A 2 21.22 13.16 1.95
C LYS A 2 20.15 13.09 0.88
N ALA A 3 20.22 12.07 -0.01
CA ALA A 3 19.21 11.91 -1.04
C ALA A 3 18.19 10.85 -0.64
N PHE A 4 16.96 11.11 -1.03
CA PHE A 4 15.84 10.22 -0.94
C PHE A 4 15.34 9.96 -2.34
N VAL A 5 15.30 8.69 -2.75
CA VAL A 5 14.79 8.29 -4.06
C VAL A 5 13.48 7.54 -3.85
N PRO A 6 12.32 8.23 -3.97
CA PRO A 6 11.04 7.57 -4.06
C PRO A 6 10.84 7.05 -5.49
N ASN A 7 10.16 5.94 -5.62
CA ASN A 7 9.62 5.56 -6.92
C ASN A 7 8.21 4.99 -6.85
N HIS A 8 7.63 4.65 -5.70
CA HIS A 8 6.23 4.18 -5.59
C HIS A 8 5.72 4.13 -4.15
N PHE A 9 6.60 3.91 -3.16
CA PHE A 9 6.26 4.02 -1.74
C PHE A 9 6.50 5.44 -1.22
N ILE A 10 5.99 6.44 -1.96
CA ILE A 10 6.30 7.84 -1.66
C ILE A 10 5.85 8.26 -0.26
N ILE A 11 4.75 7.73 0.26
CA ILE A 11 4.32 8.06 1.62
C ILE A 11 5.31 7.57 2.68
N THR A 12 5.92 6.40 2.49
CA THR A 12 6.93 5.86 3.41
C THR A 12 8.21 6.68 3.38
N ILE A 13 8.68 7.05 2.18
CA ILE A 13 9.88 7.87 2.05
C ILE A 13 9.66 9.28 2.57
N LEU A 14 8.48 9.88 2.32
CA LEU A 14 8.16 11.22 2.83
C LEU A 14 7.92 11.24 4.34
N ALA A 15 7.36 10.18 4.91
CA ALA A 15 7.34 10.01 6.35
C ALA A 15 8.77 9.94 6.92
N THR A 16 9.68 9.21 6.26
CA THR A 16 11.10 9.14 6.66
C THR A 16 11.79 10.51 6.52
N PHE A 17 11.58 11.19 5.40
CA PHE A 17 12.08 12.54 5.14
C PHE A 17 11.60 13.53 6.22
N PHE A 18 10.31 13.56 6.49
CA PHE A 18 9.70 14.37 7.53
C PHE A 18 10.29 14.08 8.92
N LYS A 19 10.39 12.80 9.31
CA LYS A 19 10.94 12.38 10.61
C LYS A 19 12.42 12.74 10.74
N LEU A 20 13.22 12.57 9.67
CA LEU A 20 14.64 12.98 9.66
C LEU A 20 14.81 14.48 9.68
N GLN A 21 13.97 15.23 8.94
CA GLN A 21 14.05 16.69 8.95
C GLN A 21 13.69 17.26 10.32
N LYS A 22 12.68 16.69 11.00
CA LYS A 22 12.37 17.06 12.40
C LYS A 22 13.51 16.76 13.37
N GLN A 23 14.21 15.64 13.19
CA GLN A 23 15.33 15.23 14.03
C GLN A 23 16.59 16.07 13.77
N PHE A 24 16.82 16.44 12.52
CA PHE A 24 18.02 17.15 12.05
C PHE A 24 17.64 18.42 11.27
N PRO A 25 17.14 19.46 11.94
CA PRO A 25 16.62 20.65 11.26
C PRO A 25 17.68 21.39 10.43
N ASN A 26 18.95 21.26 10.76
CA ASN A 26 20.05 21.94 10.07
C ASN A 26 20.67 21.11 8.93
N LYS A 27 20.22 19.86 8.70
CA LYS A 27 20.77 19.01 7.63
C LYS A 27 19.89 19.12 6.40
N SER A 28 20.48 19.39 5.24
CA SER A 28 19.77 19.50 3.98
C SER A 28 19.46 18.12 3.39
N LEU A 29 18.22 17.91 3.00
CA LEU A 29 17.71 16.69 2.40
C LEU A 29 17.25 16.97 0.96
N VAL A 30 17.43 15.99 0.06
CA VAL A 30 16.96 16.07 -1.32
C VAL A 30 16.04 14.90 -1.62
N LEU A 31 14.82 15.17 -2.07
CA LEU A 31 13.89 14.19 -2.62
C LEU A 31 14.01 14.19 -4.14
N ILE A 32 14.28 13.03 -4.76
CA ILE A 32 14.47 12.89 -6.21
C ILE A 32 13.34 11.99 -6.74
N GLU A 33 12.31 12.57 -7.36
CA GLU A 33 11.13 11.87 -7.88
C GLU A 33 11.12 11.89 -9.42
N LYS A 34 10.82 10.74 -10.03
CA LYS A 34 10.77 10.60 -11.50
C LYS A 34 9.55 11.26 -12.12
N GLU A 35 8.46 11.37 -11.37
CA GLU A 35 7.23 11.98 -11.84
C GLU A 35 7.25 13.52 -11.71
N ASP A 36 6.34 14.18 -12.40
CA ASP A 36 6.16 15.64 -12.37
C ASP A 36 5.38 16.12 -11.13
N ALA A 37 4.87 15.16 -10.33
CA ALA A 37 4.22 15.40 -9.04
C ALA A 37 4.45 14.20 -8.11
N ILE A 38 4.33 14.42 -6.80
CA ILE A 38 4.37 13.34 -5.82
C ILE A 38 3.05 12.54 -5.82
N ALA A 39 3.10 11.32 -5.26
CA ALA A 39 1.94 10.43 -5.07
C ALA A 39 1.22 9.94 -6.34
N LYS A 40 1.84 9.98 -7.50
CA LYS A 40 1.24 9.50 -8.77
C LYS A 40 1.07 7.97 -8.87
N HIS A 41 1.76 7.22 -8.03
CA HIS A 41 1.71 5.75 -8.05
C HIS A 41 0.91 5.16 -6.89
N GLN A 42 1.47 4.18 -6.15
CA GLN A 42 0.76 3.40 -5.12
C GLN A 42 0.10 4.27 -4.04
N THR A 43 0.70 5.42 -3.68
CA THR A 43 0.12 6.33 -2.69
C THR A 43 -1.14 7.03 -3.20
N GLY A 44 -1.18 7.41 -4.47
CA GLY A 44 -2.36 8.02 -5.08
C GLY A 44 -3.38 7.00 -5.62
N ASN A 45 -2.99 5.72 -5.74
CA ASN A 45 -3.81 4.65 -6.32
C ASN A 45 -4.02 3.49 -5.32
N ASN A 46 -4.36 3.83 -4.08
CA ASN A 46 -4.73 2.89 -3.03
C ASN A 46 -6.18 3.11 -2.56
N SER A 47 -6.67 2.26 -1.68
CA SER A 47 -8.05 2.31 -1.19
C SER A 47 -8.34 3.41 -0.15
N GLY A 48 -7.39 4.26 0.20
CA GLY A 48 -7.61 5.32 1.20
C GLY A 48 -7.84 4.85 2.65
N VAL A 49 -7.66 3.57 2.95
CA VAL A 49 -8.06 2.97 4.23
C VAL A 49 -7.00 3.13 5.31
N ILE A 50 -7.40 3.62 6.48
CA ILE A 50 -6.64 3.55 7.72
C ILE A 50 -6.91 2.17 8.35
N HIS A 51 -5.94 1.25 8.27
CA HIS A 51 -6.08 -0.11 8.77
C HIS A 51 -5.95 -0.20 10.30
N SER A 52 -6.66 -1.18 10.90
CA SER A 52 -6.68 -1.38 12.37
C SER A 52 -5.62 -2.35 12.92
N GLY A 53 -5.04 -3.20 12.07
CA GLY A 53 -4.17 -4.29 12.53
C GLY A 53 -4.86 -5.65 12.66
N LEU A 54 -6.16 -5.72 12.41
CA LEU A 54 -7.03 -6.89 12.62
C LEU A 54 -6.51 -8.20 12.00
N TYR A 55 -5.99 -8.14 10.78
CA TYR A 55 -5.65 -9.34 10.00
C TYR A 55 -4.25 -9.88 10.22
N TYR A 56 -3.36 -9.12 10.86
CA TYR A 56 -1.93 -9.45 10.92
C TYR A 56 -1.63 -10.41 12.04
N THR A 57 -0.63 -11.25 11.82
CA THR A 57 -0.14 -12.19 12.84
C THR A 57 0.30 -11.42 14.09
N PRO A 58 -0.24 -11.75 15.26
CA PRO A 58 0.13 -11.09 16.49
C PRO A 58 1.64 -11.14 16.76
N GLY A 59 2.18 -10.02 17.24
CA GLY A 59 3.62 -9.87 17.50
C GLY A 59 4.48 -9.63 16.25
N SER A 60 3.93 -9.68 15.03
CA SER A 60 4.66 -9.32 13.80
C SER A 60 5.00 -7.84 13.75
N GLN A 61 6.03 -7.48 12.97
CA GLN A 61 6.37 -6.07 12.74
C GLN A 61 5.21 -5.32 12.03
N LYS A 62 4.53 -5.99 11.11
CA LYS A 62 3.31 -5.47 10.46
C LYS A 62 2.23 -5.08 11.47
N ALA A 63 1.92 -5.95 12.45
CA ALA A 63 0.91 -5.68 13.45
C ALA A 63 1.29 -4.48 14.33
N ARG A 64 2.52 -4.48 14.86
CA ARG A 64 3.02 -3.38 15.71
C ARG A 64 3.03 -2.05 14.97
N ASN A 65 3.59 -2.03 13.75
CA ASN A 65 3.68 -0.80 12.95
C ASN A 65 2.30 -0.31 12.49
N CYS A 66 1.34 -1.22 12.24
CA CYS A 66 -0.02 -0.83 11.90
C CYS A 66 -0.71 -0.11 13.05
N VAL A 67 -0.68 -0.68 14.25
CA VAL A 67 -1.35 -0.09 15.42
C VAL A 67 -0.69 1.24 15.79
N LYS A 68 0.64 1.27 15.93
CA LYS A 68 1.38 2.51 16.23
C LYS A 68 1.16 3.58 15.14
N GLY A 69 1.36 3.19 13.87
CA GLY A 69 1.27 4.10 12.74
C GLY A 69 -0.13 4.66 12.52
N ARG A 70 -1.19 3.87 12.79
CA ARG A 70 -2.56 4.35 12.75
C ARG A 70 -2.79 5.52 13.72
N HIS A 71 -2.36 5.38 14.97
CA HIS A 71 -2.48 6.46 15.94
C HIS A 71 -1.72 7.71 15.52
N GLU A 72 -0.47 7.54 15.08
CA GLU A 72 0.35 8.66 14.60
C GLU A 72 -0.26 9.33 13.37
N LEU A 73 -0.80 8.54 12.43
CA LEU A 73 -1.38 9.05 11.19
C LEU A 73 -2.67 9.83 11.45
N VAL A 74 -3.56 9.31 12.31
CA VAL A 74 -4.80 10.00 12.69
C VAL A 74 -4.48 11.28 13.46
N GLN A 75 -3.49 11.25 14.37
CA GLN A 75 -3.06 12.46 15.07
C GLN A 75 -2.45 13.47 14.10
N PHE A 76 -1.58 13.04 13.18
CA PHE A 76 -1.03 13.89 12.12
C PHE A 76 -2.14 14.53 11.28
N ALA A 77 -3.14 13.74 10.88
CA ALA A 77 -4.25 14.25 10.07
C ALA A 77 -5.07 15.33 10.80
N LYS A 78 -5.29 15.16 12.11
CA LYS A 78 -5.94 16.16 12.97
C LYS A 78 -5.09 17.43 13.10
N ASP A 79 -3.81 17.29 13.42
CA ASP A 79 -2.89 18.42 13.66
C ASP A 79 -2.72 19.30 12.41
N TYR A 80 -2.68 18.65 11.24
CA TYR A 80 -2.41 19.32 9.96
C TYR A 80 -3.63 19.44 9.03
N LYS A 81 -4.83 19.13 9.53
CA LYS A 81 -6.12 19.27 8.83
C LYS A 81 -6.14 18.51 7.49
N VAL A 82 -5.63 17.30 7.50
CA VAL A 82 -5.76 16.36 6.37
C VAL A 82 -7.13 15.68 6.46
N ASP A 83 -7.83 15.62 5.34
CA ASP A 83 -9.15 15.00 5.26
C ASP A 83 -9.11 13.53 5.66
N HIS A 84 -9.84 13.16 6.69
CA HIS A 84 -9.93 11.80 7.21
C HIS A 84 -11.24 11.60 8.00
N ASP A 85 -11.65 10.34 8.12
CA ASP A 85 -12.78 9.95 8.96
C ASP A 85 -12.55 8.56 9.54
N VAL A 86 -12.64 8.42 10.86
CA VAL A 86 -12.57 7.13 11.55
C VAL A 86 -13.98 6.53 11.60
N CYS A 87 -14.46 6.12 10.43
CA CYS A 87 -15.85 5.71 10.21
C CYS A 87 -16.18 4.27 10.65
N GLY A 88 -15.17 3.43 10.88
CA GLY A 88 -15.35 2.04 11.18
C GLY A 88 -15.43 1.12 9.97
N LYS A 89 -15.40 -0.19 10.25
CA LYS A 89 -15.46 -1.25 9.25
C LYS A 89 -16.25 -2.45 9.78
N VAL A 90 -17.07 -3.03 8.91
CA VAL A 90 -17.72 -4.33 9.14
C VAL A 90 -16.96 -5.42 8.35
N VAL A 91 -16.50 -6.46 9.03
CA VAL A 91 -16.03 -7.69 8.37
C VAL A 91 -17.15 -8.73 8.44
N VAL A 92 -17.60 -9.21 7.28
CA VAL A 92 -18.86 -9.97 7.16
C VAL A 92 -18.60 -11.38 6.67
N ALA A 93 -19.10 -12.38 7.42
CA ALA A 93 -19.27 -13.75 6.97
C ALA A 93 -20.61 -13.90 6.27
N THR A 94 -20.59 -14.41 5.05
CA THR A 94 -21.80 -14.69 4.24
C THR A 94 -22.15 -16.18 4.17
N LYS A 95 -21.28 -17.05 4.70
CA LYS A 95 -21.40 -18.52 4.71
C LYS A 95 -20.88 -19.11 6.01
N GLU A 96 -21.50 -20.17 6.47
CA GLU A 96 -21.11 -20.90 7.70
C GLU A 96 -19.60 -21.26 7.74
N LYS A 97 -19.05 -21.72 6.63
CA LYS A 97 -17.63 -22.08 6.55
C LYS A 97 -16.66 -20.91 6.82
N GLU A 98 -17.14 -19.67 6.74
CA GLU A 98 -16.35 -18.44 6.97
C GLU A 98 -16.28 -18.09 8.46
N ILE A 99 -17.18 -18.59 9.30
CA ILE A 99 -17.25 -18.25 10.74
C ILE A 99 -15.95 -18.59 11.47
N LYS A 100 -15.37 -19.77 11.24
CA LYS A 100 -14.10 -20.17 11.85
C LYS A 100 -12.93 -19.22 11.52
N PHE A 101 -12.95 -18.63 10.32
CA PHE A 101 -11.94 -17.65 9.92
C PHE A 101 -12.23 -16.27 10.50
N LEU A 102 -13.50 -15.91 10.63
CA LEU A 102 -13.96 -14.72 11.33
C LEU A 102 -13.49 -14.74 12.79
N ASP A 103 -13.67 -15.89 13.51
CA ASP A 103 -13.19 -16.07 14.88
C ASP A 103 -11.66 -15.94 15.00
N LYS A 104 -10.93 -16.51 14.05
CA LYS A 104 -9.46 -16.37 14.01
C LYS A 104 -9.04 -14.91 13.87
N ILE A 105 -9.70 -14.16 12.98
CA ILE A 105 -9.41 -12.74 12.75
C ILE A 105 -9.74 -11.92 14.00
N TYR A 106 -10.87 -12.22 14.65
CA TYR A 106 -11.27 -11.58 15.88
C TYR A 106 -10.19 -11.76 16.97
N ASN A 107 -9.73 -13.00 17.18
CA ASN A 107 -8.70 -13.31 18.16
C ASN A 107 -7.38 -12.60 17.84
N ASN A 108 -6.95 -12.59 16.57
CA ASN A 108 -5.79 -11.81 16.15
C ASN A 108 -5.95 -10.32 16.48
N GLY A 109 -7.15 -9.76 16.27
CA GLY A 109 -7.46 -8.37 16.58
C GLY A 109 -7.35 -8.07 18.09
N ILE A 110 -7.84 -8.97 18.94
CA ILE A 110 -7.72 -8.85 20.41
C ILE A 110 -6.24 -8.88 20.83
N GLU A 111 -5.46 -9.85 20.32
CA GLU A 111 -4.03 -9.96 20.62
C GLU A 111 -3.23 -8.76 20.11
N ASN A 112 -3.62 -8.19 18.97
CA ASN A 112 -3.04 -6.97 18.39
C ASN A 112 -3.54 -5.69 19.08
N LYS A 113 -4.40 -5.79 20.10
CA LYS A 113 -4.98 -4.65 20.83
C LYS A 113 -5.75 -3.68 19.93
N THR A 114 -6.51 -4.23 18.95
CA THR A 114 -7.43 -3.45 18.13
C THR A 114 -8.58 -2.95 18.99
N GLU A 115 -8.74 -1.63 19.12
CA GLU A 115 -9.69 -1.03 20.07
C GLU A 115 -11.14 -1.15 19.60
N GLY A 116 -12.06 -1.36 20.53
CA GLY A 116 -13.50 -1.36 20.32
C GLY A 116 -14.00 -2.50 19.43
N LEU A 117 -13.23 -3.61 19.33
CA LEU A 117 -13.56 -4.74 18.49
C LEU A 117 -14.75 -5.52 19.06
N GLU A 118 -15.79 -5.73 18.25
CA GLU A 118 -17.01 -6.42 18.66
C GLU A 118 -17.41 -7.49 17.64
N LYS A 119 -17.85 -8.66 18.13
CA LYS A 119 -18.59 -9.62 17.30
C LYS A 119 -20.02 -9.15 17.21
N ILE A 120 -20.56 -9.11 16.00
CA ILE A 120 -21.92 -8.62 15.73
C ILE A 120 -22.75 -9.68 15.00
N ASP A 121 -24.02 -9.72 15.36
CA ASP A 121 -25.03 -10.59 14.76
C ASP A 121 -25.65 -9.98 13.47
N PRO A 122 -26.50 -10.72 12.74
CA PRO A 122 -27.11 -10.21 11.51
C PRO A 122 -27.96 -8.95 11.71
N SER A 123 -28.61 -8.77 12.85
CA SER A 123 -29.43 -7.58 13.12
C SER A 123 -28.54 -6.34 13.31
N GLN A 124 -27.47 -6.49 14.07
CA GLN A 124 -26.46 -5.43 14.26
C GLN A 124 -25.73 -5.08 12.96
N ILE A 125 -25.45 -6.07 12.10
CA ILE A 125 -24.92 -5.81 10.75
C ILE A 125 -25.87 -4.89 9.98
N LYS A 126 -27.19 -5.17 10.01
CA LYS A 126 -28.20 -4.38 9.32
C LYS A 126 -28.38 -2.97 9.89
N GLU A 127 -28.16 -2.77 11.17
CA GLU A 127 -28.17 -1.43 11.80
C GLU A 127 -27.01 -0.56 11.29
N ILE A 128 -25.81 -1.14 11.16
CA ILE A 128 -24.61 -0.45 10.71
C ILE A 128 -24.63 -0.28 9.19
N GLU A 129 -24.90 -1.35 8.43
CA GLU A 129 -24.89 -1.43 6.98
C GLU A 129 -26.18 -2.09 6.46
N PRO A 130 -27.27 -1.33 6.24
CA PRO A 130 -28.61 -1.86 5.95
C PRO A 130 -28.68 -2.76 4.71
N GLU A 131 -27.84 -2.52 3.70
CA GLU A 131 -27.83 -3.28 2.44
C GLU A 131 -27.00 -4.58 2.52
N VAL A 132 -26.16 -4.72 3.57
CA VAL A 132 -25.27 -5.89 3.71
C VAL A 132 -26.02 -7.13 4.13
N ASN A 133 -25.74 -8.24 3.46
CA ASN A 133 -26.25 -9.57 3.82
C ASN A 133 -25.13 -10.40 4.45
N GLY A 134 -25.23 -10.64 5.76
CA GLY A 134 -24.26 -11.40 6.54
C GLY A 134 -24.94 -12.28 7.58
N ILE A 135 -24.28 -13.40 7.92
CA ILE A 135 -24.74 -14.34 8.97
C ILE A 135 -24.01 -14.11 10.31
N ALA A 136 -22.85 -13.48 10.27
CA ALA A 136 -22.08 -13.03 11.42
C ALA A 136 -21.07 -11.96 10.96
N GLY A 137 -20.61 -11.11 11.86
CA GLY A 137 -19.65 -10.09 11.54
C GLY A 137 -18.73 -9.69 12.71
N ILE A 138 -17.76 -8.83 12.39
CA ILE A 138 -16.93 -8.12 13.34
C ILE A 138 -17.07 -6.63 13.02
N TRP A 139 -17.43 -5.83 14.01
CA TRP A 139 -17.35 -4.39 13.98
C TRP A 139 -15.95 -3.93 14.43
N VAL A 140 -15.33 -3.03 13.65
CA VAL A 140 -13.97 -2.52 13.88
C VAL A 140 -14.00 -1.00 13.86
N PRO A 141 -14.39 -0.33 14.94
CA PRO A 141 -14.63 1.12 14.97
C PRO A 141 -13.39 1.98 14.73
N CYS A 142 -12.20 1.46 15.05
CA CYS A 142 -10.94 2.20 14.88
C CYS A 142 -10.36 2.18 13.46
N THR A 143 -11.05 1.59 12.49
CA THR A 143 -10.72 1.66 11.06
C THR A 143 -11.29 2.95 10.47
N GLY A 144 -10.62 3.51 9.47
CA GLY A 144 -11.08 4.76 8.86
C GLY A 144 -10.61 4.94 7.43
N ILE A 145 -10.80 6.13 6.93
CA ILE A 145 -10.40 6.60 5.61
C ILE A 145 -9.62 7.89 5.72
N ILE A 146 -8.71 8.16 4.76
CA ILE A 146 -7.87 9.35 4.73
C ILE A 146 -7.47 9.71 3.30
N ASP A 147 -7.29 10.99 3.03
CA ASP A 147 -6.57 11.46 1.85
C ASP A 147 -5.06 11.23 2.01
N TYR A 148 -4.57 10.09 1.49
CA TYR A 148 -3.15 9.80 1.51
C TYR A 148 -2.31 10.74 0.66
N VAL A 149 -2.87 11.31 -0.40
CA VAL A 149 -2.18 12.31 -1.24
C VAL A 149 -1.99 13.60 -0.45
N GLY A 150 -3.06 14.08 0.20
CA GLY A 150 -3.01 15.25 1.09
C GLY A 150 -2.05 15.05 2.26
N ALA A 151 -2.10 13.89 2.93
CA ALA A 151 -1.18 13.56 4.01
C ALA A 151 0.28 13.59 3.56
N THR A 152 0.57 13.05 2.38
CA THR A 152 1.92 12.97 1.82
C THR A 152 2.44 14.37 1.45
N ASN A 153 1.61 15.20 0.80
CA ASN A 153 1.92 16.59 0.49
C ASN A 153 2.19 17.40 1.76
N LYS A 154 1.38 17.20 2.80
CA LYS A 154 1.53 17.91 4.06
C LYS A 154 2.80 17.53 4.82
N MET A 155 3.19 16.23 4.81
CA MET A 155 4.48 15.80 5.37
C MET A 155 5.65 16.50 4.68
N LEU A 156 5.59 16.64 3.36
CA LEU A 156 6.62 17.32 2.58
C LEU A 156 6.65 18.82 2.88
N GLU A 157 5.50 19.49 2.84
CA GLU A 157 5.37 20.92 3.15
C GLU A 157 6.01 21.25 4.49
N VAL A 158 5.60 20.57 5.56
CA VAL A 158 6.13 20.77 6.91
C VAL A 158 7.64 20.49 6.98
N ALA A 159 8.12 19.47 6.28
CA ALA A 159 9.56 19.17 6.27
C ALA A 159 10.38 20.28 5.58
N LEU A 160 9.88 20.88 4.49
CA LEU A 160 10.54 21.98 3.79
C LEU A 160 10.44 23.30 4.57
N GLU A 161 9.40 23.52 5.36
CA GLU A 161 9.32 24.66 6.28
C GLU A 161 10.36 24.61 7.39
N ILE A 162 10.72 23.40 7.87
CA ILE A 162 11.78 23.22 8.88
C ILE A 162 13.13 23.62 8.33
N ASN A 163 13.42 23.31 7.06
CA ASN A 163 14.71 23.65 6.42
C ASN A 163 14.52 24.00 4.94
N SER A 164 14.62 25.29 4.63
CA SER A 164 14.50 25.82 3.26
C SER A 164 15.64 25.41 2.30
N HIS A 165 16.74 24.84 2.81
CA HIS A 165 17.80 24.28 1.97
C HIS A 165 17.48 22.84 1.52
N SER A 166 16.48 22.19 2.08
CA SER A 166 15.99 20.91 1.60
C SER A 166 15.18 21.09 0.32
N LYS A 167 15.25 20.12 -0.60
CA LYS A 167 14.75 20.28 -1.97
C LYS A 167 13.95 19.07 -2.43
N VAL A 168 13.01 19.34 -3.35
CA VAL A 168 12.30 18.33 -4.14
C VAL A 168 12.64 18.51 -5.60
N CYS A 169 13.16 17.46 -6.23
CA CYS A 169 13.51 17.41 -7.63
C CYS A 169 12.53 16.48 -8.35
N LEU A 170 11.48 17.05 -8.92
CA LEU A 170 10.48 16.33 -9.71
C LEU A 170 10.96 16.11 -11.14
N SER A 171 10.42 15.12 -11.82
CA SER A 171 10.77 14.71 -13.18
C SER A 171 12.26 14.32 -13.32
N HIS A 172 12.86 13.77 -12.28
CA HIS A 172 14.24 13.28 -12.24
C HIS A 172 14.24 11.76 -12.11
N ASN A 173 14.20 11.04 -13.23
CA ASN A 173 14.27 9.58 -13.24
C ASN A 173 15.71 9.13 -12.96
N VAL A 174 15.94 8.40 -11.87
CA VAL A 174 17.23 7.81 -11.54
C VAL A 174 17.53 6.69 -12.52
N THR A 175 18.63 6.81 -13.26
CA THR A 175 19.09 5.85 -14.25
C THR A 175 20.23 5.00 -13.75
N ASP A 176 21.10 5.55 -12.88
CA ASP A 176 22.22 4.83 -12.30
C ASP A 176 22.60 5.38 -10.92
N ILE A 177 23.36 4.59 -10.14
CA ILE A 177 23.90 4.96 -8.83
C ILE A 177 25.34 4.49 -8.77
N ASN A 178 26.28 5.44 -8.71
CA ASN A 178 27.71 5.17 -8.66
C ASN A 178 28.25 5.36 -7.24
N GLU A 179 28.99 4.39 -6.75
CA GLU A 179 29.78 4.49 -5.52
C GLU A 179 31.10 5.21 -5.80
N ASN A 180 31.40 6.24 -5.01
CA ASN A 180 32.70 6.91 -4.98
C ASN A 180 33.28 6.82 -3.55
N GLU A 181 34.55 7.15 -3.38
CA GLU A 181 35.25 7.02 -2.08
C GLU A 181 34.55 7.77 -0.93
N ASN A 182 33.99 8.96 -1.19
CA ASN A 182 33.45 9.85 -0.16
C ASN A 182 31.96 10.20 -0.36
N PHE A 183 31.35 9.81 -1.47
CA PHE A 183 29.96 10.15 -1.79
C PHE A 183 29.37 9.16 -2.76
N LYS A 184 28.04 9.16 -2.87
CA LYS A 184 27.33 8.52 -3.98
C LYS A 184 26.95 9.54 -5.03
N GLU A 185 27.19 9.20 -6.30
CA GLU A 185 26.67 9.96 -7.43
C GLU A 185 25.37 9.29 -7.93
N ILE A 186 24.29 10.04 -7.85
CA ILE A 186 23.00 9.62 -8.37
C ILE A 186 22.81 10.24 -9.73
N ILE A 187 22.77 9.42 -10.77
CA ILE A 187 22.58 9.87 -12.16
C ILE A 187 21.09 9.88 -12.46
N THR A 188 20.61 11.01 -12.93
CA THR A 188 19.20 11.15 -13.32
C THR A 188 19.05 11.67 -14.75
N SER A 189 17.84 11.61 -15.28
CA SER A 189 17.48 12.11 -16.61
C SER A 189 17.68 13.63 -16.79
N LYS A 190 17.89 14.39 -15.70
CA LYS A 190 17.99 15.86 -15.73
C LYS A 190 19.23 16.42 -15.00
N GLY A 191 20.16 15.56 -14.62
CA GLY A 191 21.38 15.96 -13.93
C GLY A 191 21.76 15.01 -12.80
N ASN A 192 22.94 15.23 -12.21
CA ASN A 192 23.50 14.33 -11.21
C ASN A 192 23.51 14.99 -9.82
N PHE A 193 23.45 14.15 -8.79
CA PHE A 193 23.49 14.56 -7.39
C PHE A 193 24.59 13.80 -6.67
N ASN A 194 25.51 14.54 -6.02
CA ASN A 194 26.47 13.95 -5.11
C ASN A 194 25.92 14.03 -3.69
N VAL A 195 25.82 12.87 -3.02
CA VAL A 195 25.21 12.74 -1.71
C VAL A 195 26.05 11.86 -0.78
N ASP A 196 26.07 12.20 0.49
CA ASP A 196 26.79 11.41 1.49
C ASP A 196 26.08 10.09 1.76
N TYR A 197 24.75 10.12 1.81
CA TYR A 197 23.90 8.98 2.15
C TYR A 197 22.65 8.94 1.28
N LEU A 198 22.18 7.73 1.00
CA LEU A 198 21.03 7.46 0.14
C LEU A 198 20.00 6.58 0.85
N ILE A 199 18.72 6.98 0.78
CA ILE A 199 17.59 6.15 1.21
C ILE A 199 16.66 5.95 0.01
N VAL A 200 16.38 4.69 -0.34
CA VAL A 200 15.58 4.31 -1.51
C VAL A 200 14.34 3.56 -1.07
N CYS A 201 13.16 4.06 -1.48
CA CYS A 201 11.87 3.37 -1.35
C CYS A 201 11.25 3.18 -2.75
N GLY A 202 11.90 2.34 -3.56
CA GLY A 202 11.68 2.22 -4.99
C GLY A 202 10.35 1.56 -5.42
N GLY A 203 9.58 0.96 -4.50
CA GLY A 203 8.31 0.29 -4.79
C GLY A 203 8.39 -0.68 -5.95
N LEU A 204 7.66 -0.43 -7.04
CA LEU A 204 7.69 -1.27 -8.25
C LEU A 204 9.07 -1.33 -8.94
N GLN A 205 9.98 -0.39 -8.66
CA GLN A 205 11.35 -0.35 -9.20
C GLN A 205 12.41 -0.70 -8.13
N ALA A 206 12.02 -1.12 -6.93
CA ALA A 206 12.93 -1.29 -5.80
C ALA A 206 14.08 -2.26 -6.06
N ASP A 207 13.81 -3.39 -6.70
CA ASP A 207 14.82 -4.41 -7.05
C ASP A 207 15.80 -3.90 -8.12
N ARG A 208 15.36 -3.04 -9.04
CA ARG A 208 16.22 -2.45 -10.08
C ARG A 208 17.15 -1.40 -9.50
N LEU A 209 16.60 -0.51 -8.66
CA LEU A 209 17.42 0.50 -7.99
C LEU A 209 18.44 -0.10 -7.03
N ALA A 210 18.08 -1.16 -6.31
CA ALA A 210 19.01 -1.87 -5.46
C ALA A 210 20.13 -2.54 -6.26
N LYS A 211 19.83 -3.12 -7.43
CA LYS A 211 20.83 -3.67 -8.34
C LYS A 211 21.76 -2.61 -8.92
N ASN A 212 21.21 -1.44 -9.27
CA ASN A 212 22.03 -0.29 -9.73
C ASN A 212 23.00 0.18 -8.64
N ASP A 213 22.65 0.01 -7.37
CA ASP A 213 23.52 0.31 -6.21
C ASP A 213 24.39 -0.90 -5.77
N GLY A 214 24.58 -1.90 -6.66
CA GLY A 214 25.46 -3.04 -6.44
C GLY A 214 24.90 -4.15 -5.54
N ILE A 215 23.63 -4.10 -5.12
CA ILE A 215 23.03 -5.11 -4.25
C ILE A 215 22.63 -6.32 -5.08
N SER A 216 23.14 -7.50 -4.72
CA SER A 216 22.75 -8.77 -5.33
C SER A 216 21.46 -9.31 -4.70
N LEU A 217 20.40 -9.41 -5.50
CA LEU A 217 19.09 -9.88 -5.06
C LEU A 217 18.73 -11.22 -5.71
N LYS A 218 18.20 -12.15 -4.89
CA LYS A 218 17.56 -13.37 -5.34
C LYS A 218 16.07 -13.19 -5.62
N GLU A 219 15.46 -12.20 -5.01
CA GLU A 219 14.08 -11.82 -5.18
C GLU A 219 13.88 -10.86 -6.36
N LYS A 220 12.65 -10.79 -6.86
CA LYS A 220 12.24 -9.88 -7.94
C LYS A 220 10.90 -9.22 -7.60
N VAL A 221 10.76 -7.95 -7.95
CA VAL A 221 9.48 -7.25 -7.86
C VAL A 221 8.65 -7.54 -9.11
N VAL A 222 7.43 -8.01 -8.92
CA VAL A 222 6.42 -8.19 -9.97
C VAL A 222 5.17 -7.38 -9.67
N GLY A 223 4.55 -6.82 -10.71
CA GLY A 223 3.35 -6.01 -10.60
C GLY A 223 2.07 -6.85 -10.61
N PHE A 224 1.17 -6.59 -9.67
CA PHE A 224 -0.20 -7.12 -9.70
C PHE A 224 -1.20 -5.95 -9.67
N ARG A 225 -1.96 -5.81 -10.75
CA ARG A 225 -2.97 -4.76 -10.85
C ARG A 225 -4.26 -5.18 -10.18
N GLY A 226 -4.86 -4.26 -9.46
CA GLY A 226 -6.20 -4.34 -8.93
C GLY A 226 -7.10 -3.32 -9.62
N ASP A 227 -8.08 -3.83 -10.36
CA ASP A 227 -9.10 -2.98 -10.99
C ASP A 227 -10.22 -2.72 -10.01
N TYR A 228 -10.75 -1.50 -10.01
CA TYR A 228 -11.87 -1.09 -9.18
C TYR A 228 -13.07 -0.67 -10.05
N TYR A 229 -14.22 -0.71 -9.43
CA TYR A 229 -15.41 0.03 -9.84
C TYR A 229 -15.76 1.03 -8.75
N GLU A 230 -16.52 2.04 -9.10
CA GLU A 230 -17.18 2.96 -8.16
C GLU A 230 -18.69 2.78 -8.24
N LEU A 231 -19.36 3.09 -7.14
CA LEU A 231 -20.82 3.21 -7.17
C LEU A 231 -21.22 4.53 -7.83
N GLU A 232 -22.23 4.47 -8.70
CA GLU A 232 -22.90 5.67 -9.19
C GLU A 232 -23.57 6.44 -8.04
N ASP A 233 -23.77 7.73 -8.20
CA ASP A 233 -24.25 8.63 -7.13
C ASP A 233 -25.56 8.15 -6.50
N HIS A 234 -26.47 7.62 -7.32
CA HIS A 234 -27.75 7.07 -6.84
C HIS A 234 -27.61 5.81 -5.98
N ALA A 235 -26.46 5.13 -6.01
CA ALA A 235 -26.21 3.87 -5.31
C ALA A 235 -25.25 4.01 -4.11
N LYS A 236 -24.61 5.17 -3.91
CA LYS A 236 -23.62 5.40 -2.83
C LYS A 236 -24.21 5.17 -1.44
N TYR A 237 -25.52 5.42 -1.25
CA TYR A 237 -26.20 5.18 0.03
C TYR A 237 -26.16 3.74 0.51
N LYS A 238 -25.89 2.79 -0.38
CA LYS A 238 -25.78 1.35 -0.06
C LYS A 238 -24.58 1.00 0.79
N VAL A 239 -23.62 1.94 0.95
CA VAL A 239 -22.41 1.77 1.74
C VAL A 239 -22.20 2.97 2.64
N ARG A 240 -22.25 2.77 3.94
CA ARG A 240 -22.09 3.84 4.94
C ARG A 240 -20.66 3.96 5.44
N ASN A 241 -19.95 2.83 5.56
CA ASN A 241 -18.61 2.72 6.12
C ASN A 241 -17.69 1.89 5.21
N LEU A 242 -16.98 0.93 5.77
CA LEU A 242 -16.14 -0.03 5.05
C LEU A 242 -16.73 -1.43 5.20
N ILE A 243 -16.96 -2.14 4.08
CA ILE A 243 -17.58 -3.47 4.10
C ILE A 243 -16.61 -4.48 3.49
N TYR A 244 -16.11 -5.39 4.29
CA TYR A 244 -15.10 -6.36 3.91
C TYR A 244 -15.60 -7.80 4.07
N PRO A 245 -15.31 -8.71 3.14
CA PRO A 245 -15.56 -10.13 3.36
C PRO A 245 -14.53 -10.71 4.35
N VAL A 246 -14.87 -11.85 4.93
CA VAL A 246 -13.88 -12.68 5.61
C VAL A 246 -12.84 -13.14 4.60
N PRO A 247 -11.52 -12.93 4.85
CA PRO A 247 -10.47 -13.42 3.97
C PRO A 247 -10.50 -14.94 3.84
N ASP A 248 -10.34 -15.43 2.62
CA ASP A 248 -10.14 -16.85 2.37
C ASP A 248 -8.63 -17.15 2.48
N PRO A 249 -8.20 -17.96 3.46
CA PRO A 249 -6.76 -18.24 3.67
C PRO A 249 -6.11 -19.02 2.53
N ALA A 250 -6.89 -19.59 1.62
CA ALA A 250 -6.39 -20.24 0.41
C ALA A 250 -5.86 -19.25 -0.62
N PHE A 251 -6.14 -17.94 -0.46
CA PHE A 251 -5.78 -16.91 -1.43
C PHE A 251 -4.88 -15.84 -0.82
N PRO A 252 -3.86 -15.37 -1.55
CA PRO A 252 -2.92 -14.37 -1.05
C PRO A 252 -3.50 -12.96 -1.01
N PHE A 253 -4.70 -12.75 -1.55
CA PHE A 253 -5.33 -11.43 -1.63
C PHE A 253 -6.69 -11.43 -0.95
N LEU A 254 -7.03 -10.28 -0.35
CA LEU A 254 -8.35 -10.04 0.18
C LEU A 254 -9.38 -10.00 -0.97
N GLY A 255 -10.54 -10.59 -0.77
CA GLY A 255 -11.63 -10.53 -1.73
C GLY A 255 -12.14 -9.10 -1.97
N VAL A 256 -12.93 -8.91 -3.04
CA VAL A 256 -13.54 -7.60 -3.34
C VAL A 256 -14.35 -7.09 -2.14
N HIS A 257 -14.25 -5.81 -1.88
CA HIS A 257 -14.84 -5.13 -0.74
C HIS A 257 -15.29 -3.73 -1.14
N PHE A 258 -15.99 -3.04 -0.26
CA PHE A 258 -16.44 -1.67 -0.46
C PHE A 258 -15.70 -0.74 0.46
N THR A 259 -15.31 0.39 -0.09
CA THR A 259 -14.60 1.44 0.63
C THR A 259 -15.26 2.79 0.33
N ARG A 260 -15.87 3.40 1.34
CA ARG A 260 -16.23 4.81 1.27
C ARG A 260 -14.94 5.64 1.29
N MET A 261 -14.83 6.60 0.40
CA MET A 261 -13.69 7.49 0.27
C MET A 261 -13.96 8.83 0.98
N VAL A 262 -12.89 9.58 1.29
CA VAL A 262 -13.02 10.89 1.95
C VAL A 262 -13.81 11.92 1.13
N ASN A 263 -13.82 11.81 -0.18
CA ASN A 263 -14.60 12.64 -1.10
C ASN A 263 -16.08 12.20 -1.23
N GLY A 264 -16.50 11.16 -0.51
CA GLY A 264 -17.84 10.60 -0.56
C GLY A 264 -18.09 9.58 -1.67
N ASP A 265 -17.12 9.30 -2.54
CA ASP A 265 -17.21 8.18 -3.48
C ASP A 265 -17.15 6.84 -2.77
N VAL A 266 -17.64 5.79 -3.42
CA VAL A 266 -17.58 4.42 -2.91
C VAL A 266 -16.88 3.54 -3.93
N GLU A 267 -15.66 3.13 -3.63
CA GLU A 267 -14.91 2.16 -4.43
C GLU A 267 -15.30 0.72 -4.11
N CYS A 268 -15.37 -0.11 -5.16
CA CYS A 268 -15.67 -1.54 -5.08
C CYS A 268 -14.52 -2.33 -5.71
N GLY A 269 -13.88 -3.19 -4.96
CA GLY A 269 -12.75 -3.98 -5.48
C GLY A 269 -11.74 -4.26 -4.39
N PRO A 270 -10.46 -4.45 -4.79
CA PRO A 270 -10.00 -4.73 -6.14
C PRO A 270 -10.02 -6.23 -6.48
N ASN A 271 -9.83 -6.54 -7.76
CA ASN A 271 -9.34 -7.85 -8.21
C ASN A 271 -7.80 -7.93 -8.08
N ALA A 272 -7.19 -9.01 -8.58
CA ALA A 272 -5.73 -9.17 -8.57
C ALA A 272 -5.27 -9.89 -9.84
N VAL A 273 -4.82 -9.13 -10.85
CA VAL A 273 -4.31 -9.67 -12.10
C VAL A 273 -2.84 -9.30 -12.30
N PHE A 274 -2.06 -10.21 -12.86
CA PHE A 274 -0.66 -9.92 -13.22
C PHE A 274 -0.60 -8.76 -14.21
N SER A 275 0.33 -7.83 -13.98
CA SER A 275 0.54 -6.67 -14.85
C SER A 275 1.75 -6.89 -15.76
N PHE A 276 1.54 -6.77 -17.07
CA PHE A 276 2.60 -6.85 -18.09
C PHE A 276 3.45 -5.57 -18.21
N LYS A 277 3.13 -4.55 -17.43
CA LYS A 277 3.90 -3.34 -17.23
C LYS A 277 3.94 -3.04 -15.74
N ARG A 278 5.12 -2.80 -15.15
CA ARG A 278 5.24 -2.55 -13.70
C ARG A 278 4.36 -1.39 -13.23
N GLU A 279 4.22 -0.37 -14.06
CA GLU A 279 3.38 0.81 -13.83
C GLU A 279 2.18 0.81 -14.79
N GLY A 280 1.55 -0.35 -14.97
CA GLY A 280 0.40 -0.55 -15.86
C GLY A 280 -0.92 -0.36 -15.14
N TYR A 281 -1.51 0.84 -15.23
CA TYR A 281 -2.78 1.20 -14.59
C TYR A 281 -4.00 0.92 -15.48
N ASN A 282 -3.81 0.65 -16.78
CA ASN A 282 -4.87 0.25 -17.70
C ASN A 282 -4.81 -1.25 -17.99
N LYS A 283 -5.96 -1.82 -18.37
CA LYS A 283 -6.09 -3.28 -18.65
C LYS A 283 -5.23 -3.74 -19.82
N THR A 284 -4.90 -2.84 -20.73
CA THR A 284 -4.13 -3.10 -21.96
C THR A 284 -2.70 -2.61 -21.89
N ASP A 285 -2.27 -2.05 -20.75
CA ASP A 285 -0.90 -1.58 -20.59
C ASP A 285 0.08 -2.75 -20.70
N PHE A 286 1.06 -2.58 -21.58
CA PHE A 286 2.10 -3.56 -21.88
C PHE A 286 3.46 -2.87 -22.00
N ASP A 287 4.49 -3.50 -21.45
CA ASP A 287 5.90 -3.13 -21.65
C ASP A 287 6.71 -4.40 -21.87
N LEU A 288 7.45 -4.45 -22.98
CA LEU A 288 8.21 -5.65 -23.37
C LEU A 288 9.33 -5.97 -22.36
N LYS A 289 10.05 -4.95 -21.88
CA LYS A 289 11.15 -5.12 -20.93
C LYS A 289 10.63 -5.63 -19.59
N ASP A 290 9.55 -5.04 -19.07
CA ASP A 290 8.91 -5.47 -17.82
C ASP A 290 8.36 -6.89 -17.93
N SER A 291 7.73 -7.22 -19.07
CA SER A 291 7.16 -8.53 -19.33
C SER A 291 8.24 -9.61 -19.42
N ILE A 292 9.31 -9.39 -20.18
CA ILE A 292 10.44 -10.32 -20.27
C ILE A 292 11.09 -10.48 -18.89
N ASP A 293 11.36 -9.38 -18.19
CA ASP A 293 11.98 -9.40 -16.87
C ASP A 293 11.16 -10.25 -15.87
N ALA A 294 9.84 -10.11 -15.87
CA ALA A 294 8.96 -10.87 -14.98
C ALA A 294 8.81 -12.35 -15.42
N LEU A 295 8.64 -12.61 -16.72
CA LEU A 295 8.38 -13.96 -17.25
C LEU A 295 9.62 -14.86 -17.38
N THR A 296 10.82 -14.29 -17.41
CA THR A 296 12.07 -15.06 -17.34
C THR A 296 12.44 -15.47 -15.91
N TYR A 297 11.74 -14.94 -14.90
CA TYR A 297 12.00 -15.28 -13.51
C TYR A 297 11.22 -16.54 -13.09
N ILE A 298 11.93 -17.55 -12.61
CA ILE A 298 11.35 -18.86 -12.26
C ILE A 298 10.26 -18.76 -11.18
N GLY A 299 10.39 -17.82 -10.23
CA GLY A 299 9.40 -17.57 -9.19
C GLY A 299 8.03 -17.19 -9.74
N THR A 300 7.97 -16.45 -10.86
CA THR A 300 6.70 -16.05 -11.50
C THR A 300 5.92 -17.28 -11.99
N TRP A 301 6.59 -18.24 -12.64
CA TRP A 301 5.94 -19.46 -13.10
C TRP A 301 5.47 -20.34 -11.95
N LYS A 302 6.28 -20.48 -10.89
CA LYS A 302 5.87 -21.21 -9.69
C LYS A 302 4.64 -20.57 -9.04
N LEU A 303 4.60 -19.25 -8.93
CA LEU A 303 3.42 -18.51 -8.44
C LEU A 303 2.18 -18.80 -9.30
N PHE A 304 2.33 -18.74 -10.64
CA PHE A 304 1.24 -18.99 -11.57
C PHE A 304 0.71 -20.41 -11.47
N PHE A 305 1.58 -21.42 -11.47
CA PHE A 305 1.14 -22.81 -11.35
C PHE A 305 0.46 -23.11 -10.01
N LYS A 306 1.02 -22.58 -8.91
CA LYS A 306 0.45 -22.73 -7.56
C LYS A 306 -0.96 -22.13 -7.46
N ASN A 307 -1.24 -21.05 -8.20
CA ASN A 307 -2.49 -20.27 -8.12
C ASN A 307 -3.24 -20.24 -9.46
N ALA A 308 -3.06 -21.19 -10.37
CA ALA A 308 -3.56 -21.11 -11.74
C ALA A 308 -5.06 -20.89 -11.84
N LYS A 309 -5.88 -21.66 -11.09
CA LYS A 309 -7.35 -21.52 -11.08
C LYS A 309 -7.77 -20.14 -10.61
N PHE A 310 -7.17 -19.67 -9.51
CA PHE A 310 -7.46 -18.33 -8.97
C PHE A 310 -7.11 -17.23 -9.99
N GLY A 311 -5.91 -17.31 -10.60
CA GLY A 311 -5.47 -16.35 -11.60
C GLY A 311 -6.43 -16.27 -12.80
N ILE A 312 -6.89 -17.41 -13.33
CA ILE A 312 -7.86 -17.45 -14.43
C ILE A 312 -9.18 -16.78 -14.02
N ASP A 313 -9.69 -17.06 -12.82
CA ASP A 313 -10.92 -16.47 -12.33
C ASP A 313 -10.79 -14.95 -12.09
N GLU A 314 -9.62 -14.48 -11.66
CA GLU A 314 -9.31 -13.04 -11.56
C GLU A 314 -9.31 -12.35 -12.93
N TYR A 315 -8.65 -12.96 -13.94
CA TYR A 315 -8.69 -12.43 -15.30
C TYR A 315 -10.10 -12.39 -15.89
N ARG A 316 -10.90 -13.44 -15.68
CA ARG A 316 -12.33 -13.44 -16.11
C ARG A 316 -13.09 -12.29 -15.47
N ARG A 317 -12.88 -12.03 -14.17
CA ARG A 317 -13.53 -10.91 -13.46
C ARG A 317 -13.03 -9.56 -13.97
N ALA A 318 -11.75 -9.42 -14.28
CA ALA A 318 -11.17 -8.18 -14.80
C ALA A 318 -11.83 -7.72 -16.12
N PHE A 319 -12.23 -8.68 -16.97
CA PHE A 319 -12.84 -8.40 -18.27
C PHE A 319 -14.37 -8.56 -18.29
N SER A 320 -15.01 -8.91 -17.17
CA SER A 320 -16.45 -9.11 -17.09
C SER A 320 -17.07 -8.36 -15.89
N LYS A 321 -17.65 -7.18 -16.17
CA LYS A 321 -18.42 -6.41 -15.18
C LYS A 321 -19.48 -7.25 -14.50
N LYS A 322 -20.15 -8.16 -15.26
CA LYS A 322 -21.18 -9.07 -14.73
C LYS A 322 -20.61 -10.05 -13.69
N LEU A 323 -19.46 -10.64 -13.94
CA LEU A 323 -18.81 -11.54 -12.98
C LEU A 323 -18.28 -10.77 -11.75
N PHE A 324 -17.80 -9.55 -11.95
CA PHE A 324 -17.39 -8.69 -10.86
C PHE A 324 -18.57 -8.33 -9.97
N LEU A 325 -19.68 -7.87 -10.55
CA LEU A 325 -20.93 -7.58 -9.84
C LEU A 325 -21.42 -8.79 -9.03
N LYS A 326 -21.43 -9.99 -9.63
CA LYS A 326 -21.85 -11.21 -8.92
C LYS A 326 -21.01 -11.47 -7.66
N THR A 327 -19.75 -11.07 -7.65
CA THR A 327 -18.89 -11.18 -6.46
C THR A 327 -19.29 -10.15 -5.41
N LEU A 328 -19.58 -8.91 -5.80
CA LEU A 328 -20.05 -7.84 -4.91
C LEU A 328 -21.41 -8.14 -4.30
N GLN A 329 -22.31 -8.75 -5.08
CA GLN A 329 -23.66 -9.16 -4.63
C GLN A 329 -23.65 -10.20 -3.50
N ARG A 330 -22.51 -10.83 -3.21
CA ARG A 330 -22.37 -11.67 -2.02
C ARG A 330 -22.48 -10.85 -0.72
N LEU A 331 -22.01 -9.61 -0.74
CA LEU A 331 -22.07 -8.69 0.39
C LEU A 331 -23.31 -7.80 0.33
N ILE A 332 -23.62 -7.24 -0.85
CA ILE A 332 -24.77 -6.34 -1.07
C ILE A 332 -25.61 -6.92 -2.23
N PRO A 333 -26.62 -7.77 -1.94
CA PRO A 333 -27.44 -8.41 -2.97
C PRO A 333 -28.25 -7.46 -3.85
N SER A 334 -28.58 -6.27 -3.35
CA SER A 334 -29.38 -5.25 -4.04
C SER A 334 -28.62 -4.48 -5.12
N LEU A 335 -27.32 -4.77 -5.34
CA LEU A 335 -26.54 -4.11 -6.39
C LEU A 335 -26.96 -4.55 -7.78
N GLU A 336 -27.00 -3.60 -8.69
CA GLU A 336 -27.31 -3.80 -10.11
C GLU A 336 -26.17 -3.36 -11.02
N MET A 337 -26.25 -3.74 -12.30
CA MET A 337 -25.23 -3.37 -13.29
C MET A 337 -25.09 -1.86 -13.48
N ASN A 338 -26.20 -1.13 -13.32
CA ASN A 338 -26.25 0.32 -13.46
C ASN A 338 -25.70 1.07 -12.23
N ASP A 339 -25.51 0.35 -11.10
CA ASP A 339 -24.92 0.94 -9.90
C ASP A 339 -23.39 1.13 -10.00
N LEU A 340 -22.76 0.48 -10.98
CA LEU A 340 -21.30 0.43 -11.09
C LEU A 340 -20.81 1.26 -12.28
N ARG A 341 -19.77 2.07 -12.06
CA ARG A 341 -18.95 2.69 -13.11
C ARG A 341 -17.48 2.24 -13.01
N PRO A 342 -16.72 2.15 -14.11
CA PRO A 342 -15.30 1.88 -14.05
C PRO A 342 -14.57 2.94 -13.23
N ALA A 343 -13.62 2.50 -12.39
CA ALA A 343 -12.79 3.37 -11.57
C ALA A 343 -11.30 3.20 -11.92
N ARG A 344 -10.46 3.91 -11.20
CA ARG A 344 -8.99 3.80 -11.30
C ARG A 344 -8.53 2.39 -10.92
N ALA A 345 -7.31 2.04 -11.32
CA ALA A 345 -6.64 0.83 -10.88
C ALA A 345 -5.42 1.17 -10.00
N GLY A 346 -5.04 0.23 -9.14
CA GLY A 346 -3.80 0.28 -8.39
C GLY A 346 -2.87 -0.86 -8.80
N VAL A 347 -1.56 -0.66 -8.74
CA VAL A 347 -0.59 -1.76 -8.96
C VAL A 347 0.16 -2.05 -7.68
N ARG A 348 0.06 -3.30 -7.21
CA ARG A 348 0.81 -3.78 -6.05
C ARG A 348 2.18 -4.25 -6.49
N ALA A 349 3.22 -3.80 -5.79
CA ALA A 349 4.56 -4.34 -5.90
C ALA A 349 4.63 -5.60 -5.01
N LEU A 350 4.79 -6.77 -5.60
CA LEU A 350 5.02 -8.00 -4.87
C LEU A 350 6.48 -8.39 -4.98
N LEU A 351 7.18 -8.48 -3.86
CA LEU A 351 8.53 -9.04 -3.81
C LEU A 351 8.42 -10.55 -3.80
N LEU A 352 8.85 -11.18 -4.90
CA LEU A 352 8.68 -12.60 -5.19
C LEU A 352 10.02 -13.34 -5.07
N GLY A 353 10.02 -14.44 -4.32
CA GLY A 353 11.17 -15.34 -4.22
C GLY A 353 11.23 -16.34 -5.36
N GLN A 354 12.40 -16.99 -5.55
CA GLN A 354 12.59 -18.08 -6.52
C GLN A 354 11.73 -19.31 -6.23
N ASP A 355 11.24 -19.44 -4.99
CA ASP A 355 10.30 -20.47 -4.53
C ASP A 355 8.86 -20.24 -5.02
N GLY A 356 8.57 -19.05 -5.56
CA GLY A 356 7.23 -18.63 -6.00
C GLY A 356 6.37 -18.07 -4.86
N ASP A 357 6.93 -17.90 -3.68
CA ASP A 357 6.24 -17.29 -2.55
C ASP A 357 6.53 -15.79 -2.46
N THR A 358 5.51 -15.02 -2.14
CA THR A 358 5.63 -13.58 -1.88
C THR A 358 6.26 -13.34 -0.52
N ARG A 359 7.07 -12.29 -0.42
CA ARG A 359 7.64 -11.85 0.84
C ARG A 359 6.65 -10.91 1.51
N ASP A 360 6.02 -11.39 2.58
CA ASP A 360 4.92 -10.68 3.25
C ASP A 360 5.37 -9.71 4.33
N ASP A 361 6.65 -9.61 4.64
CA ASP A 361 7.18 -8.71 5.65
C ASP A 361 8.15 -7.69 5.04
N PHE A 362 8.56 -6.72 5.85
CA PHE A 362 9.54 -5.72 5.45
C PHE A 362 10.85 -6.37 5.01
N ARG A 363 11.36 -5.92 3.87
CA ARG A 363 12.64 -6.34 3.35
C ARG A 363 13.48 -5.10 3.09
N ILE A 364 14.60 -4.97 3.81
CA ILE A 364 15.52 -3.85 3.72
C ILE A 364 16.92 -4.39 3.47
N GLU A 365 17.60 -3.82 2.49
CA GLU A 365 18.99 -4.10 2.15
C GLU A 365 19.86 -2.86 2.31
N TYR A 366 21.14 -3.06 2.42
CA TYR A 366 22.08 -2.01 2.76
C TYR A 366 23.35 -2.09 1.92
N THR A 367 23.90 -0.93 1.56
CA THR A 367 25.32 -0.77 1.23
C THR A 367 26.02 -0.01 2.35
N HIS A 368 27.25 0.39 2.16
CA HIS A 368 27.99 1.20 3.16
C HIS A 368 27.23 2.49 3.52
N ASN A 369 26.69 3.16 2.53
CA ASN A 369 26.06 4.48 2.65
C ASN A 369 24.64 4.56 2.05
N SER A 370 23.99 3.41 1.84
CA SER A 370 22.59 3.34 1.39
C SER A 370 21.71 2.43 2.24
N ILE A 371 20.42 2.79 2.27
CA ILE A 371 19.32 1.96 2.79
C ILE A 371 18.31 1.77 1.67
N HIS A 372 18.02 0.52 1.29
CA HIS A 372 17.04 0.16 0.27
C HIS A 372 15.85 -0.56 0.89
N VAL A 373 14.69 0.07 0.90
CA VAL A 373 13.42 -0.56 1.28
C VAL A 373 12.86 -1.28 0.05
N LEU A 374 13.10 -2.59 -0.01
CA LEU A 374 12.70 -3.43 -1.14
C LEU A 374 11.23 -3.80 -1.09
N ASN A 375 10.70 -3.99 0.11
CA ASN A 375 9.31 -4.38 0.33
C ASN A 375 8.76 -3.69 1.58
N ALA A 376 7.65 -3.00 1.39
CA ALA A 376 6.83 -2.44 2.46
C ALA A 376 5.35 -2.77 2.15
N PRO A 377 4.92 -4.02 2.47
CA PRO A 377 3.58 -4.47 2.12
C PRO A 377 2.51 -3.77 2.96
N SER A 378 1.24 -3.85 2.49
CA SER A 378 0.10 -3.37 3.31
C SER A 378 0.21 -3.90 4.76
N PRO A 379 0.11 -3.04 5.76
CA PRO A 379 -0.52 -1.72 5.78
C PRO A 379 0.46 -0.54 5.70
N ALA A 380 1.46 -0.57 4.83
CA ALA A 380 2.55 0.41 4.82
C ALA A 380 2.10 1.88 4.77
N ALA A 381 1.00 2.20 4.07
CA ALA A 381 0.49 3.57 4.04
C ALA A 381 -0.03 4.02 5.41
N THR A 382 -0.84 3.20 6.08
CA THR A 382 -1.29 3.45 7.46
C THR A 382 -0.11 3.53 8.45
N ALA A 383 0.87 2.67 8.25
CA ALA A 383 2.05 2.54 9.12
C ALA A 383 3.18 3.52 8.76
N ALA A 384 3.00 4.39 7.76
CA ALA A 384 4.09 5.15 7.15
C ALA A 384 4.92 5.96 8.15
N LEU A 385 4.28 6.62 9.12
CA LEU A 385 4.99 7.40 10.14
C LEU A 385 5.80 6.51 11.10
N ALA A 386 5.28 5.34 11.49
CA ALA A 386 5.99 4.37 12.31
C ALA A 386 7.17 3.74 11.54
N ILE A 387 6.97 3.40 10.27
CA ILE A 387 8.04 2.90 9.38
C ILE A 387 9.09 3.98 9.17
N GLY A 388 8.69 5.23 8.99
CA GLY A 388 9.61 6.38 8.89
C GLY A 388 10.47 6.55 10.14
N ASP A 389 9.92 6.31 11.33
CA ASP A 389 10.71 6.27 12.57
C ASP A 389 11.71 5.11 12.60
N ASP A 390 11.33 3.92 12.12
CA ASP A 390 12.23 2.77 12.06
C ASP A 390 13.38 3.03 11.06
N ILE A 391 13.08 3.53 9.86
CA ILE A 391 14.11 3.87 8.86
C ILE A 391 15.01 5.01 9.37
N LYS A 392 14.44 6.02 10.06
CA LYS A 392 15.20 7.09 10.68
C LYS A 392 16.22 6.53 11.69
N LYS A 393 15.82 5.61 12.57
CA LYS A 393 16.73 4.96 13.54
C LYS A 393 17.84 4.21 12.84
N MET A 394 17.49 3.40 11.81
CA MET A 394 18.48 2.70 10.99
C MET A 394 19.47 3.67 10.34
N ALA A 395 19.00 4.80 9.82
CA ALA A 395 19.85 5.82 9.22
C ALA A 395 20.79 6.48 10.25
N ILE A 396 20.30 6.76 11.46
CA ILE A 396 21.11 7.30 12.55
C ILE A 396 22.24 6.33 12.91
N GLU A 397 21.90 5.07 13.14
CA GLU A 397 22.86 4.03 13.55
C GLU A 397 23.89 3.73 12.46
N ARG A 398 23.44 3.53 11.21
CA ARG A 398 24.33 3.12 10.12
C ARG A 398 25.19 4.23 9.56
N PHE A 399 24.63 5.43 9.49
CA PHE A 399 25.33 6.58 8.91
C PHE A 399 26.04 7.46 9.97
N GLY A 400 25.98 7.06 11.25
CA GLY A 400 26.61 7.82 12.33
C GLY A 400 26.08 9.25 12.42
N LEU A 401 24.78 9.47 12.28
CA LEU A 401 24.19 10.80 12.26
C LEU A 401 24.06 11.35 13.68
N ASN A 402 24.77 12.46 13.95
CA ASN A 402 24.75 13.20 15.20
C ASN A 402 24.05 14.55 15.05
#